data_42dd2e2c43d78d235113b8bd0fca55fa
#
_entry.id   42dd2e2c43d78d235113b8bd0fca55fa
#
_cell.length_a   1.000
_cell.length_b   1.000
_cell.length_c   1.000
_cell.angle_alpha   90.00
_cell.angle_beta   90.00
_cell.angle_gamma   90.00
#
_symmetry.space_group_name_H-M   'P 1'
#
loop_
_entity.id
_entity.type
_entity.pdbx_description
1 polymer ?
#
loop_
_entity_poly.entity_id
_entity_poly.type
_entity_poly.pdbx_seq_one_letter_code
_entity_poly.pdbx_strand_id
1 'polypeptide(L)'
;NLPTEINSLYGLETGHINISMSAVMSMRKFIGVLGDFHQLYPNITYNLIESGGKTTENLILNDEVDIGVTTLPVDHHLFESISLNKEDLRVVLYREHPLAYKTKIKMEELAEENFILFNEDFYLNDKIIENAKNAGFVPNMASQISQWNVIENLIINKLGITILPATISELLNDDVKMIQLENANTEWELGVVWKKDKRLSHATNKWIEFLKEKLTEQK
;
A
#
# COMPACT_ATOMS: atom_id res chain seq x y z
N ASN A 1 3.90 28.07 30.62
CA ASN A 1 2.93 27.11 30.08
C ASN A 1 3.69 25.94 29.44
N LEU A 2 3.78 24.80 30.16
CA LEU A 2 4.51 23.61 29.74
C LEU A 2 4.24 23.18 28.27
N PRO A 3 3.00 23.19 27.75
CA PRO A 3 2.74 22.82 26.36
C PRO A 3 3.39 23.74 25.32
N THR A 4 3.52 25.04 25.63
CA THR A 4 4.11 26.03 24.70
C THR A 4 5.64 25.93 24.67
N GLU A 5 6.26 25.61 25.80
CA GLU A 5 7.72 25.40 25.88
C GLU A 5 8.15 24.08 25.22
N ILE A 6 7.35 23.02 25.38
CA ILE A 6 7.57 21.74 24.71
C ILE A 6 7.47 21.89 23.18
N ASN A 7 6.43 22.57 22.69
CA ASN A 7 6.30 22.85 21.25
C ASN A 7 7.44 23.71 20.68
N SER A 8 8.02 24.61 21.49
CA SER A 8 9.18 25.40 21.07
C SER A 8 10.47 24.56 20.96
N LEU A 9 10.62 23.53 21.80
CA LEU A 9 11.75 22.60 21.71
C LEU A 9 11.65 21.70 20.48
N TYR A 10 10.46 21.21 20.13
CA TYR A 10 10.22 20.41 18.92
C TYR A 10 10.43 21.20 17.63
N GLY A 11 10.13 22.51 17.65
CA GLY A 11 10.36 23.40 16.50
C GLY A 11 11.83 23.69 16.19
N LEU A 12 12.76 23.32 17.07
CA LEU A 12 14.21 23.45 16.82
C LEU A 12 14.80 22.24 16.06
N GLU A 13 14.08 21.14 16.00
CA GLU A 13 14.53 19.94 15.30
C GLU A 13 14.46 20.13 13.79
N THR A 14 15.56 19.89 13.10
CA THR A 14 15.68 19.98 11.65
C THR A 14 16.14 18.64 11.08
N GLY A 15 15.81 18.39 9.84
CA GLY A 15 16.22 17.18 9.14
C GLY A 15 15.52 16.99 7.82
N HIS A 16 15.87 15.93 7.14
CA HIS A 16 15.28 15.53 5.89
C HIS A 16 15.07 14.02 5.87
N ILE A 17 13.93 13.54 5.38
CA ILE A 17 13.60 12.12 5.27
C ILE A 17 13.19 11.83 3.83
N ASN A 18 13.91 10.90 3.19
CA ASN A 18 13.56 10.39 1.87
C ASN A 18 12.68 9.15 2.03
N ILE A 19 11.50 9.16 1.42
CA ILE A 19 10.48 8.13 1.58
C ILE A 19 10.06 7.63 0.20
N SER A 20 10.10 6.32 -0.01
CA SER A 20 9.46 5.69 -1.16
C SER A 20 8.14 5.06 -0.78
N MET A 21 7.11 5.25 -1.61
CA MET A 21 5.77 4.74 -1.35
C MET A 21 4.99 4.54 -2.63
N SER A 22 4.07 3.58 -2.61
CA SER A 22 3.18 3.33 -3.73
C SER A 22 1.91 4.18 -3.63
N ALA A 23 1.50 4.81 -4.73
CA ALA A 23 0.24 5.55 -4.82
C ALA A 23 -1.02 4.65 -4.83
N VAL A 24 -0.82 3.33 -4.95
CA VAL A 24 -1.90 2.35 -5.14
C VAL A 24 -2.63 2.02 -3.85
N MET A 25 -2.04 2.28 -2.70
CA MET A 25 -2.51 1.73 -1.45
C MET A 25 -3.23 2.77 -0.63
N SER A 26 -4.13 2.33 0.23
CA SER A 26 -4.78 3.21 1.20
C SER A 26 -3.72 3.83 2.13
N MET A 27 -3.01 4.81 1.61
CA MET A 27 -1.95 5.54 2.29
C MET A 27 -2.49 6.52 3.33
N ARG A 28 -3.84 6.59 3.49
CA ARG A 28 -4.47 7.56 4.41
C ARG A 28 -3.87 7.50 5.81
N LYS A 29 -3.69 6.28 6.34
CA LYS A 29 -3.11 6.08 7.67
C LYS A 29 -1.66 6.56 7.73
N PHE A 30 -0.85 6.18 6.76
CA PHE A 30 0.56 6.59 6.68
C PHE A 30 0.69 8.11 6.50
N ILE A 31 -0.05 8.70 5.56
CA ILE A 31 -0.05 10.15 5.31
C ILE A 31 -0.58 10.93 6.52
N GLY A 32 -1.58 10.38 7.23
CA GLY A 32 -2.09 10.96 8.48
C GLY A 32 -1.00 11.06 9.53
N VAL A 33 -0.26 9.97 9.77
CA VAL A 33 0.88 9.96 10.72
C VAL A 33 1.98 10.93 10.28
N LEU A 34 2.27 11.00 8.95
CA LEU A 34 3.25 11.94 8.43
C LEU A 34 2.83 13.40 8.67
N GLY A 35 1.54 13.70 8.49
CA GLY A 35 0.96 15.02 8.76
C GLY A 35 1.02 15.39 10.24
N ASP A 36 0.65 14.48 11.15
CA ASP A 36 0.72 14.68 12.60
C ASP A 36 2.16 14.96 13.04
N PHE A 37 3.12 14.19 12.51
CA PHE A 37 4.53 14.38 12.78
C PHE A 37 5.04 15.75 12.29
N HIS A 38 4.64 16.16 11.08
CA HIS A 38 5.02 17.47 10.54
C HIS A 38 4.50 18.65 11.38
N GLN A 39 3.31 18.51 11.98
CA GLN A 39 2.78 19.54 12.90
C GLN A 39 3.64 19.69 14.16
N LEU A 40 4.23 18.60 14.66
CA LEU A 40 5.12 18.62 15.83
C LEU A 40 6.54 19.05 15.46
N TYR A 41 7.01 18.69 14.26
CA TYR A 41 8.37 18.94 13.78
C TYR A 41 8.37 19.66 12.43
N PRO A 42 7.93 20.92 12.37
CA PRO A 42 7.68 21.65 11.10
C PRO A 42 8.95 21.90 10.28
N ASN A 43 10.14 21.83 10.89
CA ASN A 43 11.41 22.01 10.21
C ASN A 43 12.03 20.71 9.69
N ILE A 44 11.36 19.58 9.88
CA ILE A 44 11.71 18.32 9.22
C ILE A 44 10.99 18.28 7.87
N THR A 45 11.75 18.13 6.80
CA THR A 45 11.26 18.10 5.43
C THR A 45 11.26 16.69 4.87
N TYR A 46 10.50 16.47 3.79
CA TYR A 46 10.34 15.15 3.16
C TYR A 46 10.58 15.23 1.66
N ASN A 47 11.19 14.18 1.11
CA ASN A 47 11.15 13.88 -0.31
C ASN A 47 10.33 12.58 -0.47
N LEU A 48 9.25 12.63 -1.24
CA LEU A 48 8.36 11.49 -1.49
C LEU A 48 8.59 10.99 -2.91
N ILE A 49 8.99 9.73 -3.05
CA ILE A 49 9.20 9.06 -4.32
C ILE A 49 8.09 8.03 -4.51
N GLU A 50 7.36 8.13 -5.62
CA GLU A 50 6.33 7.15 -5.98
C GLU A 50 6.97 5.98 -6.73
N SER A 51 6.81 4.75 -6.22
CA SER A 51 7.26 3.51 -6.86
C SER A 51 6.47 2.30 -6.36
N GLY A 52 6.54 1.17 -7.05
CA GLY A 52 6.04 -0.10 -6.54
C GLY A 52 6.92 -0.67 -5.43
N GLY A 53 6.46 -1.75 -4.80
CA GLY A 53 7.14 -2.33 -3.64
C GLY A 53 8.54 -2.85 -3.95
N LYS A 54 8.73 -3.47 -5.12
CA LYS A 54 10.04 -4.03 -5.52
C LYS A 54 11.07 -2.93 -5.74
N THR A 55 10.71 -1.85 -6.42
CA THR A 55 11.58 -0.67 -6.58
C THR A 55 11.82 0.01 -5.23
N THR A 56 10.80 0.14 -4.37
CA THR A 56 10.96 0.70 -3.01
C THR A 56 12.05 -0.05 -2.22
N GLU A 57 12.03 -1.37 -2.21
CA GLU A 57 13.04 -2.19 -1.54
C GLU A 57 14.44 -1.96 -2.11
N ASN A 58 14.57 -1.90 -3.44
CA ASN A 58 15.85 -1.60 -4.09
C ASN A 58 16.38 -0.21 -3.74
N LEU A 59 15.53 0.83 -3.74
CA LEU A 59 15.92 2.18 -3.34
C LEU A 59 16.44 2.24 -1.90
N ILE A 60 15.83 1.49 -0.98
CA ILE A 60 16.29 1.37 0.41
C ILE A 60 17.65 0.67 0.49
N LEU A 61 17.83 -0.44 -0.23
CA LEU A 61 19.09 -1.20 -0.23
C LEU A 61 20.24 -0.39 -0.83
N ASN A 62 19.96 0.44 -1.83
CA ASN A 62 20.93 1.33 -2.47
C ASN A 62 21.18 2.64 -1.71
N ASP A 63 20.54 2.82 -0.55
CA ASP A 63 20.62 4.04 0.26
C ASP A 63 20.10 5.33 -0.44
N GLU A 64 19.25 5.18 -1.45
CA GLU A 64 18.59 6.27 -2.17
C GLU A 64 17.40 6.86 -1.41
N VAL A 65 16.76 6.05 -0.56
CA VAL A 65 15.73 6.48 0.41
C VAL A 65 16.06 5.95 1.81
N ASP A 66 15.48 6.60 2.81
CA ASP A 66 15.68 6.24 4.21
C ASP A 66 14.70 5.16 4.67
N ILE A 67 13.45 5.30 4.27
CA ILE A 67 12.34 4.39 4.57
C ILE A 67 11.45 4.21 3.35
N GLY A 68 10.65 3.16 3.36
CA GLY A 68 9.65 2.92 2.33
C GLY A 68 8.41 2.21 2.84
N VAL A 69 7.35 2.25 2.05
CA VAL A 69 6.14 1.45 2.28
C VAL A 69 6.06 0.37 1.23
N THR A 70 6.05 -0.88 1.66
CA THR A 70 5.95 -2.07 0.80
C THR A 70 5.04 -3.13 1.41
N THR A 71 4.85 -4.21 0.68
CA THR A 71 4.07 -5.37 1.12
C THR A 71 4.91 -6.25 2.05
N LEU A 72 4.30 -6.70 3.15
CA LEU A 72 4.92 -7.65 4.07
C LEU A 72 4.51 -9.11 3.73
N PRO A 73 5.35 -10.10 4.09
CA PRO A 73 6.65 -9.98 4.76
C PRO A 73 7.77 -9.55 3.79
N VAL A 74 8.77 -8.85 4.31
CA VAL A 74 10.04 -8.59 3.63
C VAL A 74 11.15 -9.51 4.17
N ASP A 75 12.28 -9.56 3.50
CA ASP A 75 13.45 -10.32 3.99
C ASP A 75 14.01 -9.67 5.27
N HIS A 76 13.80 -10.32 6.41
CA HIS A 76 14.25 -9.88 7.72
C HIS A 76 15.79 -9.86 7.90
N HIS A 77 16.54 -10.43 6.96
CA HIS A 77 18.00 -10.29 6.93
C HIS A 77 18.44 -8.95 6.35
N LEU A 78 17.61 -8.34 5.50
CA LEU A 78 17.90 -7.10 4.80
C LEU A 78 17.14 -5.90 5.39
N PHE A 79 15.95 -6.12 5.93
CA PHE A 79 15.04 -5.07 6.35
C PHE A 79 14.56 -5.24 7.80
N GLU A 80 14.36 -4.11 8.46
CA GLU A 80 13.46 -3.96 9.61
C GLU A 80 12.10 -3.48 9.10
N SER A 81 11.03 -3.82 9.82
CA SER A 81 9.67 -3.45 9.39
C SER A 81 8.72 -3.16 10.54
N ILE A 82 7.70 -2.36 10.27
CA ILE A 82 6.54 -2.13 11.14
C ILE A 82 5.28 -2.33 10.31
N SER A 83 4.38 -3.21 10.76
CA SER A 83 3.07 -3.38 10.13
C SER A 83 2.22 -2.12 10.24
N LEU A 84 1.70 -1.63 9.13
CA LEU A 84 0.78 -0.49 9.05
C LEU A 84 -0.67 -0.94 9.04
N ASN A 85 -0.98 -1.91 8.22
CA ASN A 85 -2.33 -2.39 7.98
C ASN A 85 -2.31 -3.84 7.48
N LYS A 86 -3.25 -4.64 7.98
CA LYS A 86 -3.51 -5.99 7.51
C LYS A 86 -4.97 -6.09 7.11
N GLU A 87 -5.22 -6.56 5.91
CA GLU A 87 -6.55 -6.59 5.30
C GLU A 87 -6.68 -7.72 4.28
N ASP A 88 -7.88 -7.89 3.73
CA ASP A 88 -8.15 -8.87 2.69
C ASP A 88 -8.19 -8.23 1.31
N LEU A 89 -7.77 -8.99 0.30
CA LEU A 89 -7.99 -8.67 -1.11
C LEU A 89 -9.42 -9.01 -1.52
N ARG A 90 -9.99 -8.18 -2.37
CA ARG A 90 -11.35 -8.30 -2.90
C ARG A 90 -11.39 -8.08 -4.40
N VAL A 91 -12.34 -8.71 -5.06
CA VAL A 91 -12.61 -8.50 -6.50
C VAL A 91 -13.31 -7.17 -6.71
N VAL A 92 -12.85 -6.39 -7.68
CA VAL A 92 -13.47 -5.13 -8.12
C VAL A 92 -13.94 -5.29 -9.56
N LEU A 93 -15.21 -4.99 -9.78
CA LEU A 93 -15.85 -5.13 -11.09
C LEU A 93 -16.93 -4.04 -11.27
N TYR A 94 -17.33 -3.77 -12.52
CA TYR A 94 -18.34 -2.76 -12.78
C TYR A 94 -19.72 -3.17 -12.20
N ARG A 95 -20.55 -2.21 -11.89
CA ARG A 95 -21.78 -2.40 -11.09
C ARG A 95 -22.75 -3.42 -11.66
N GLU A 96 -22.91 -3.47 -12.99
CA GLU A 96 -23.82 -4.37 -13.70
C GLU A 96 -23.15 -5.69 -14.15
N HIS A 97 -21.94 -5.96 -13.71
CA HIS A 97 -21.24 -7.21 -14.04
C HIS A 97 -22.08 -8.42 -13.60
N PRO A 98 -22.12 -9.53 -14.36
CA PRO A 98 -22.88 -10.73 -13.99
C PRO A 98 -22.55 -11.28 -12.60
N LEU A 99 -21.30 -11.14 -12.17
CA LEU A 99 -20.82 -11.55 -10.84
C LEU A 99 -21.12 -10.51 -9.74
N ALA A 100 -21.53 -9.28 -10.08
CA ALA A 100 -21.75 -8.20 -9.11
C ALA A 100 -22.94 -8.41 -8.16
N TYR A 101 -23.80 -9.39 -8.45
CA TYR A 101 -24.92 -9.77 -7.59
C TYR A 101 -24.54 -10.74 -6.48
N LYS A 102 -23.35 -11.31 -6.54
CA LYS A 102 -22.83 -12.21 -5.53
C LYS A 102 -22.31 -11.46 -4.32
N THR A 103 -22.37 -12.09 -3.15
CA THR A 103 -21.73 -11.61 -1.93
C THR A 103 -20.27 -12.07 -1.83
N LYS A 104 -19.96 -13.18 -2.51
CA LYS A 104 -18.65 -13.82 -2.56
C LYS A 104 -18.42 -14.40 -3.95
N ILE A 105 -17.17 -14.34 -4.40
CA ILE A 105 -16.73 -14.89 -5.69
C ILE A 105 -15.54 -15.80 -5.41
N LYS A 106 -15.57 -17.01 -5.96
CA LYS A 106 -14.40 -17.90 -5.92
C LYS A 106 -13.41 -17.51 -7.01
N MET A 107 -12.12 -17.70 -6.74
CA MET A 107 -11.08 -17.35 -7.71
C MET A 107 -11.28 -18.04 -9.07
N GLU A 108 -11.74 -19.29 -9.07
CA GLU A 108 -12.02 -20.08 -10.29
C GLU A 108 -13.10 -19.48 -11.19
N GLU A 109 -14.03 -18.72 -10.61
CA GLU A 109 -15.11 -18.06 -11.37
C GLU A 109 -14.63 -16.88 -12.21
N LEU A 110 -13.38 -16.45 -11.99
CA LEU A 110 -12.77 -15.34 -12.71
C LEU A 110 -11.95 -15.81 -13.91
N ALA A 111 -11.92 -17.12 -14.22
CA ALA A 111 -11.04 -17.69 -15.23
C ALA A 111 -11.27 -17.13 -16.65
N GLU A 112 -12.50 -16.78 -16.98
CA GLU A 112 -12.88 -16.25 -18.29
C GLU A 112 -12.87 -14.70 -18.34
N GLU A 113 -12.55 -14.04 -17.23
CA GLU A 113 -12.57 -12.59 -17.12
C GLU A 113 -11.27 -11.96 -17.64
N ASN A 114 -11.39 -10.76 -18.19
CA ASN A 114 -10.25 -9.92 -18.51
C ASN A 114 -9.75 -9.23 -17.24
N PHE A 115 -8.45 -9.30 -16.96
CA PHE A 115 -7.84 -8.67 -15.81
C PHE A 115 -7.14 -7.38 -16.17
N ILE A 116 -7.36 -6.35 -15.37
CA ILE A 116 -6.58 -5.12 -15.37
C ILE A 116 -5.70 -5.19 -14.11
N LEU A 117 -4.40 -5.33 -14.31
CA LEU A 117 -3.45 -5.54 -13.23
C LEU A 117 -2.53 -4.34 -13.06
N PHE A 118 -1.87 -4.28 -11.89
CA PHE A 118 -0.72 -3.40 -11.74
C PHE A 118 0.46 -3.93 -12.56
N ASN A 119 1.43 -3.06 -12.82
CA ASN A 119 2.67 -3.48 -13.48
C ASN A 119 3.50 -4.41 -12.57
N GLU A 120 4.56 -4.99 -13.10
CA GLU A 120 5.38 -6.01 -12.44
C GLU A 120 6.15 -5.51 -11.20
N ASP A 121 6.24 -4.19 -10.98
CA ASP A 121 6.86 -3.59 -9.80
C ASP A 121 6.00 -3.75 -8.53
N PHE A 122 4.74 -4.12 -8.67
CA PHE A 122 3.79 -4.28 -7.56
C PHE A 122 3.62 -5.74 -7.17
N TYR A 123 3.86 -6.08 -5.91
CA TYR A 123 3.63 -7.42 -5.35
C TYR A 123 2.17 -7.89 -5.47
N LEU A 124 1.22 -6.96 -5.59
CA LEU A 124 -0.18 -7.28 -5.83
C LEU A 124 -0.37 -7.99 -7.17
N ASN A 125 0.39 -7.62 -8.19
CA ASN A 125 0.39 -8.32 -9.47
C ASN A 125 0.79 -9.80 -9.29
N ASP A 126 1.93 -10.05 -8.63
CA ASP A 126 2.41 -11.41 -8.37
C ASP A 126 1.40 -12.23 -7.58
N LYS A 127 0.78 -11.62 -6.55
CA LYS A 127 -0.22 -12.25 -5.69
C LYS A 127 -1.46 -12.68 -6.47
N ILE A 128 -1.93 -11.85 -7.39
CA ILE A 128 -3.11 -12.15 -8.23
C ILE A 128 -2.77 -13.30 -9.21
N ILE A 129 -1.60 -13.24 -9.84
CA ILE A 129 -1.14 -14.29 -10.76
C ILE A 129 -0.97 -15.63 -10.01
N GLU A 130 -0.40 -15.63 -8.81
CA GLU A 130 -0.25 -16.82 -7.99
C GLU A 130 -1.62 -17.42 -7.60
N ASN A 131 -2.56 -16.60 -7.16
CA ASN A 131 -3.91 -17.05 -6.83
C ASN A 131 -4.64 -17.65 -8.03
N ALA A 132 -4.53 -17.03 -9.20
CA ALA A 132 -5.11 -17.56 -10.44
C ALA A 132 -4.48 -18.91 -10.83
N LYS A 133 -3.16 -19.02 -10.74
CA LYS A 133 -2.44 -20.28 -11.01
C LYS A 133 -2.86 -21.40 -10.06
N ASN A 134 -3.03 -21.08 -8.76
CA ASN A 134 -3.51 -22.05 -7.77
C ASN A 134 -4.98 -22.46 -8.01
N ALA A 135 -5.78 -21.56 -8.61
CA ALA A 135 -7.15 -21.84 -9.06
C ALA A 135 -7.23 -22.53 -10.44
N GLY A 136 -6.08 -22.85 -11.05
CA GLY A 136 -5.99 -23.63 -12.29
C GLY A 136 -6.07 -22.84 -13.60
N PHE A 137 -5.87 -21.51 -13.57
CA PHE A 137 -5.88 -20.69 -14.78
C PHE A 137 -4.76 -19.64 -14.81
N VAL A 138 -4.55 -19.05 -15.98
CA VAL A 138 -3.67 -17.89 -16.17
C VAL A 138 -4.56 -16.68 -16.47
N PRO A 139 -4.41 -15.56 -15.76
CA PRO A 139 -5.25 -14.39 -16.00
C PRO A 139 -5.10 -13.88 -17.43
N ASN A 140 -6.21 -13.62 -18.10
CA ASN A 140 -6.19 -12.92 -19.39
C ASN A 140 -5.97 -11.42 -19.12
N MET A 141 -4.73 -10.95 -19.28
CA MET A 141 -4.34 -9.57 -19.01
C MET A 141 -4.77 -8.64 -20.13
N ALA A 142 -5.78 -7.82 -19.89
CA ALA A 142 -6.22 -6.77 -20.81
C ALA A 142 -5.32 -5.53 -20.74
N SER A 143 -4.77 -5.21 -19.58
CA SER A 143 -3.90 -4.05 -19.37
C SER A 143 -3.05 -4.17 -18.09
N GLN A 144 -1.91 -3.48 -18.10
CA GLN A 144 -1.06 -3.29 -16.91
C GLN A 144 -0.80 -1.80 -16.70
N ILE A 145 -1.08 -1.32 -15.48
CA ILE A 145 -1.05 0.10 -15.14
C ILE A 145 -0.48 0.29 -13.73
N SER A 146 0.14 1.44 -13.46
CA SER A 146 0.67 1.77 -12.13
C SER A 146 -0.28 2.60 -11.26
N GLN A 147 -1.33 3.18 -11.84
CA GLN A 147 -2.25 4.08 -11.15
C GLN A 147 -3.64 3.47 -10.98
N TRP A 148 -4.09 3.31 -9.73
CA TRP A 148 -5.36 2.66 -9.41
C TRP A 148 -6.59 3.40 -9.98
N ASN A 149 -6.60 4.73 -10.01
CA ASN A 149 -7.70 5.52 -10.55
C ASN A 149 -7.90 5.31 -12.06
N VAL A 150 -6.83 5.00 -12.80
CA VAL A 150 -6.94 4.59 -14.20
C VAL A 150 -7.56 3.19 -14.29
N ILE A 151 -7.16 2.26 -13.41
CA ILE A 151 -7.75 0.92 -13.32
C ILE A 151 -9.25 1.01 -13.08
N GLU A 152 -9.70 1.84 -12.14
CA GLU A 152 -11.12 2.05 -11.86
C GLU A 152 -11.88 2.51 -13.11
N ASN A 153 -11.35 3.51 -13.82
CA ASN A 153 -11.98 3.99 -15.06
C ASN A 153 -12.07 2.91 -16.15
N LEU A 154 -11.07 2.04 -16.27
CA LEU A 154 -11.11 0.91 -17.20
C LEU A 154 -12.19 -0.11 -16.80
N ILE A 155 -12.37 -0.37 -15.50
CA ILE A 155 -13.43 -1.25 -14.99
C ILE A 155 -14.81 -0.65 -15.27
N ILE A 156 -15.05 0.63 -14.99
CA ILE A 156 -16.31 1.34 -15.28
C ILE A 156 -16.65 1.23 -16.77
N ASN A 157 -15.64 1.33 -17.64
CA ASN A 157 -15.81 1.18 -19.09
C ASN A 157 -15.80 -0.29 -19.57
N LYS A 158 -15.93 -1.27 -18.65
CA LYS A 158 -16.12 -2.70 -18.91
C LYS A 158 -14.96 -3.38 -19.65
N LEU A 159 -13.73 -2.86 -19.48
CA LEU A 159 -12.55 -3.47 -20.11
C LEU A 159 -12.08 -4.72 -19.35
N GLY A 160 -12.46 -4.86 -18.08
CA GLY A 160 -12.09 -6.02 -17.26
C GLY A 160 -12.42 -5.81 -15.78
N ILE A 161 -11.84 -6.68 -14.98
CA ILE A 161 -11.94 -6.68 -13.53
C ILE A 161 -10.54 -6.52 -12.90
N THR A 162 -10.49 -6.31 -11.58
CA THR A 162 -9.23 -6.38 -10.83
C THR A 162 -9.45 -6.94 -9.43
N ILE A 163 -8.36 -7.11 -8.68
CA ILE A 163 -8.38 -7.50 -7.27
C ILE A 163 -7.57 -6.44 -6.51
N LEU A 164 -8.17 -5.86 -5.46
CA LEU A 164 -7.60 -4.76 -4.69
C LEU A 164 -7.75 -5.00 -3.18
N PRO A 165 -6.90 -4.36 -2.35
CA PRO A 165 -7.08 -4.32 -0.91
C PRO A 165 -8.43 -3.71 -0.50
N ALA A 166 -9.05 -4.27 0.54
CA ALA A 166 -10.40 -3.89 0.96
C ALA A 166 -10.56 -2.40 1.31
N THR A 167 -9.53 -1.77 1.84
CA THR A 167 -9.55 -0.33 2.22
C THR A 167 -9.69 0.61 1.02
N ILE A 168 -9.35 0.16 -0.19
CA ILE A 168 -9.60 0.94 -1.42
C ILE A 168 -11.09 1.19 -1.64
N SER A 169 -11.99 0.37 -1.07
CA SER A 169 -13.44 0.54 -1.19
C SER A 169 -13.94 1.92 -0.77
N GLU A 170 -13.24 2.59 0.15
CA GLU A 170 -13.59 3.95 0.59
C GLU A 170 -13.34 5.03 -0.48
N LEU A 171 -12.58 4.70 -1.51
CA LEU A 171 -12.18 5.61 -2.59
C LEU A 171 -12.88 5.30 -3.90
N LEU A 172 -13.56 4.14 -3.99
CA LEU A 172 -14.19 3.67 -5.22
C LEU A 172 -15.47 4.45 -5.54
N ASN A 173 -15.71 4.65 -6.83
CA ASN A 173 -16.95 5.21 -7.36
C ASN A 173 -18.12 4.22 -7.19
N ASP A 174 -19.34 4.73 -7.10
CA ASP A 174 -20.57 3.93 -7.03
C ASP A 174 -20.81 3.05 -8.26
N ASP A 175 -20.15 3.30 -9.38
CA ASP A 175 -20.25 2.54 -10.63
C ASP A 175 -19.45 1.23 -10.62
N VAL A 176 -18.69 0.98 -9.55
CA VAL A 176 -17.97 -0.28 -9.31
C VAL A 176 -18.47 -0.95 -8.05
N LYS A 177 -18.24 -2.25 -7.95
CA LYS A 177 -18.51 -3.06 -6.75
C LYS A 177 -17.26 -3.81 -6.33
N MET A 178 -17.09 -3.89 -5.02
CA MET A 178 -16.05 -4.68 -4.39
C MET A 178 -16.68 -5.87 -3.68
N ILE A 179 -16.26 -7.09 -4.03
CA ILE A 179 -16.87 -8.34 -3.55
C ILE A 179 -15.79 -9.21 -2.93
N GLN A 180 -16.15 -9.91 -1.85
CA GLN A 180 -15.26 -10.83 -1.16
C GLN A 180 -14.76 -11.94 -2.10
N LEU A 181 -13.44 -12.18 -2.09
CA LEU A 181 -12.81 -13.27 -2.81
C LEU A 181 -12.70 -14.51 -1.91
N GLU A 182 -13.03 -15.68 -2.44
CA GLU A 182 -12.89 -16.99 -1.79
C GLU A 182 -11.96 -17.91 -2.60
N ASN A 183 -11.50 -18.99 -1.98
CA ASN A 183 -10.59 -19.98 -2.56
C ASN A 183 -9.28 -19.34 -3.08
N ALA A 184 -8.80 -18.32 -2.37
CA ALA A 184 -7.57 -17.61 -2.70
C ALA A 184 -6.85 -17.18 -1.42
N ASN A 185 -5.54 -16.96 -1.51
CA ASN A 185 -4.81 -16.31 -0.44
C ASN A 185 -5.07 -14.80 -0.52
N THR A 186 -6.00 -14.30 0.30
CA THR A 186 -6.44 -12.90 0.30
C THR A 186 -5.69 -12.03 1.30
N GLU A 187 -4.90 -12.60 2.21
CA GLU A 187 -4.15 -11.80 3.18
C GLU A 187 -3.24 -10.79 2.49
N TRP A 188 -3.38 -9.53 2.88
CA TRP A 188 -2.60 -8.42 2.39
C TRP A 188 -2.14 -7.56 3.54
N GLU A 189 -0.85 -7.35 3.65
CA GLU A 189 -0.27 -6.57 4.74
C GLU A 189 0.73 -5.57 4.18
N LEU A 190 0.61 -4.32 4.63
CA LEU A 190 1.53 -3.25 4.33
C LEU A 190 2.36 -2.90 5.54
N GLY A 191 3.61 -2.55 5.30
CA GLY A 191 4.51 -2.10 6.34
C GLY A 191 5.41 -0.95 5.91
N VAL A 192 5.85 -0.19 6.90
CA VAL A 192 7.00 0.68 6.75
C VAL A 192 8.25 -0.15 6.96
N VAL A 193 9.19 -0.03 6.05
CA VAL A 193 10.44 -0.78 6.05
C VAL A 193 11.64 0.14 5.90
N TRP A 194 12.77 -0.27 6.47
CA TRP A 194 14.07 0.39 6.31
C TRP A 194 15.18 -0.64 6.33
N LYS A 195 16.34 -0.24 5.85
CA LYS A 195 17.51 -1.12 5.76
C LYS A 195 17.98 -1.52 7.15
N LYS A 196 18.12 -2.82 7.38
CA LYS A 196 18.64 -3.37 8.62
C LYS A 196 20.09 -2.92 8.82
N ASP A 197 20.49 -2.74 10.07
CA ASP A 197 21.84 -2.36 10.48
C ASP A 197 22.34 -1.01 9.92
N LYS A 198 21.50 -0.26 9.19
CA LYS A 198 21.82 1.10 8.74
C LYS A 198 21.67 2.09 9.89
N ARG A 199 22.66 2.96 10.07
CA ARG A 199 22.53 4.11 10.95
C ARG A 199 21.65 5.16 10.27
N LEU A 200 20.40 5.20 10.69
CA LEU A 200 19.44 6.20 10.23
C LEU A 200 19.72 7.59 10.81
N SER A 201 19.27 8.65 10.12
CA SER A 201 19.35 10.01 10.64
C SER A 201 18.52 10.17 11.92
N HIS A 202 18.82 11.23 12.71
CA HIS A 202 18.02 11.54 13.90
C HIS A 202 16.54 11.78 13.55
N ALA A 203 16.27 12.52 12.46
CA ALA A 203 14.92 12.78 11.98
C ALA A 203 14.17 11.50 11.60
N THR A 204 14.84 10.58 10.89
CA THR A 204 14.24 9.30 10.48
C THR A 204 13.94 8.41 11.70
N ASN A 205 14.88 8.29 12.65
CA ASN A 205 14.65 7.52 13.88
C ASN A 205 13.47 8.08 14.68
N LYS A 206 13.40 9.40 14.83
CA LYS A 206 12.33 10.07 15.53
C LYS A 206 10.97 9.84 14.88
N TRP A 207 10.93 9.87 13.54
CA TRP A 207 9.71 9.57 12.80
C TRP A 207 9.27 8.10 13.01
N ILE A 208 10.19 7.15 13.00
CA ILE A 208 9.91 5.73 13.25
C ILE A 208 9.36 5.51 14.67
N GLU A 209 9.94 6.18 15.68
CA GLU A 209 9.45 6.13 17.07
C GLU A 209 8.03 6.68 17.17
N PHE A 210 7.79 7.84 16.57
CA PHE A 210 6.46 8.45 16.52
C PHE A 210 5.43 7.54 15.82
N LEU A 211 5.80 6.91 14.70
CA LEU A 211 4.94 5.93 14.03
C LEU A 211 4.58 4.77 14.96
N LYS A 212 5.54 4.20 15.70
CA LYS A 212 5.30 3.11 16.65
C LYS A 212 4.30 3.51 17.73
N GLU A 213 4.46 4.71 18.30
CA GLU A 213 3.55 5.25 19.31
C GLU A 213 2.12 5.37 18.77
N LYS A 214 1.96 6.01 17.60
CA LYS A 214 0.66 6.18 16.94
C LYS A 214 -0.05 4.87 16.61
N LEU A 215 0.68 3.86 16.19
CA LEU A 215 0.11 2.54 15.90
C LEU A 215 -0.29 1.77 17.16
N THR A 216 0.33 2.08 18.31
CA THR A 216 -0.03 1.47 19.59
C THR A 216 -1.28 2.12 20.19
N GLU A 217 -1.48 3.43 20.02
CA GLU A 217 -2.66 4.17 20.49
C GLU A 217 -3.97 3.76 19.76
N GLN A 218 -3.87 3.15 18.56
CA GLN A 218 -5.01 2.77 17.72
C GLN A 218 -5.46 1.31 17.90
N LYS A 219 -4.82 0.55 18.78
CA LYS A 219 -5.21 -0.82 19.16
C LYS A 219 -6.12 -0.82 20.38
#